data_4b13025eb4f93705f323531cc0b2f2ac
#
_entry.id   4b13025eb4f93705f323531cc0b2f2ac
#
_cell.length_a   1.000
_cell.length_b   1.000
_cell.length_c   1.000
_cell.angle_alpha   90.00
_cell.angle_beta   90.00
_cell.angle_gamma   90.00
#
_symmetry.space_group_name_H-M   'P 1'
#
loop_
_entity.id
_entity.type
_entity.pdbx_description
1 polymer ?
#
loop_
_entity_poly.entity_id
_entity_poly.type
_entity_poly.pdbx_seq_one_letter_code
_entity_poly.pdbx_strand_id
1 'polypeptide(L)'
;MKKVLIANGLKDLFRQKGSFFDRAEIMVRTAATNDEMLRICRDDEITVIVTQLDLPGLSCEEFFKIIRTSEDLKRISTIILYTDTLANRERCKECGPNAIVTLPAEPALLYLKVQQFLNIAPRMNFRAALAVAIAGEFKNTPLQFWTENISTNGMLIRAEEPLAMGDGIFFSFFLPDGTHVTGYGEITRVEKQDATTHAYLFGVKFTNIAPNVRSAIEAAAKSAGT
;
A
#
# COMPACT_ATOMS: atom_id res chain seq x y z
N MET A 1 -9.88 -1.46 -8.97
CA MET A 1 -9.35 -0.84 -7.74
C MET A 1 -9.79 -1.68 -6.56
N LYS A 2 -8.89 -2.07 -5.64
CA LYS A 2 -9.22 -2.91 -4.48
C LYS A 2 -9.62 -2.03 -3.30
N LYS A 3 -10.71 -2.36 -2.63
CA LYS A 3 -11.23 -1.54 -1.51
C LYS A 3 -11.09 -2.29 -0.19
N VAL A 4 -10.49 -1.65 0.81
CA VAL A 4 -10.32 -2.17 2.17
C VAL A 4 -11.15 -1.33 3.12
N LEU A 5 -12.01 -1.98 3.89
CA LEU A 5 -12.81 -1.33 4.92
C LEU A 5 -12.24 -1.65 6.31
N ILE A 6 -11.94 -0.63 7.09
CA ILE A 6 -11.22 -0.75 8.37
C ILE A 6 -12.05 -0.10 9.48
N ALA A 7 -12.15 -0.76 10.64
CA ALA A 7 -12.72 -0.13 11.84
C ALA A 7 -11.87 1.09 12.26
N ASN A 8 -12.52 2.21 12.58
CA ASN A 8 -11.85 3.48 12.92
C ASN A 8 -10.78 3.32 14.01
N GLY A 9 -11.04 2.51 15.03
CA GLY A 9 -10.09 2.25 16.12
C GLY A 9 -8.79 1.56 15.69
N LEU A 10 -8.74 0.99 14.47
CA LEU A 10 -7.57 0.32 13.93
C LEU A 10 -6.76 1.22 12.97
N LYS A 11 -7.24 2.43 12.67
CA LYS A 11 -6.66 3.31 11.66
C LYS A 11 -5.17 3.59 11.88
N ASP A 12 -4.75 3.72 13.13
CA ASP A 12 -3.35 4.04 13.46
C ASP A 12 -2.40 2.87 13.20
N LEU A 13 -2.89 1.62 13.27
CA LEU A 13 -2.11 0.43 12.89
C LEU A 13 -1.73 0.44 11.39
N PHE A 14 -2.43 1.23 10.58
CA PHE A 14 -2.25 1.30 9.12
C PHE A 14 -1.55 2.59 8.65
N ARG A 15 -1.12 3.47 9.55
CA ARG A 15 -0.51 4.78 9.22
C ARG A 15 0.99 4.75 8.95
N GLN A 16 1.62 3.61 8.79
CA GLN A 16 3.05 3.55 8.46
C GLN A 16 3.29 4.13 7.06
N LYS A 17 4.16 5.15 6.97
CA LYS A 17 4.62 5.72 5.69
C LYS A 17 5.22 4.64 4.79
N GLY A 18 4.87 4.67 3.51
CA GLY A 18 5.35 3.68 2.53
C GLY A 18 4.63 2.34 2.60
N SER A 19 3.50 2.27 3.30
CA SER A 19 2.68 1.07 3.36
C SER A 19 2.10 0.72 1.98
N PHE A 20 1.68 -0.53 1.80
CA PHE A 20 1.02 -0.91 0.55
C PHE A 20 -0.34 -0.23 0.37
N PHE A 21 -0.92 0.36 1.42
CA PHE A 21 -2.14 1.16 1.36
C PHE A 21 -1.95 2.49 0.63
N ASP A 22 -0.70 2.98 0.51
CA ASP A 22 -0.38 4.17 -0.29
C ASP A 22 -0.35 3.88 -1.80
N ARG A 23 -0.70 2.65 -2.23
CA ARG A 23 -0.79 2.31 -3.64
C ARG A 23 -2.09 2.85 -4.24
N ALA A 24 -2.00 3.44 -5.44
CA ALA A 24 -3.15 4.00 -6.14
C ALA A 24 -4.26 2.99 -6.48
N GLU A 25 -3.91 1.70 -6.56
CA GLU A 25 -4.88 0.64 -6.77
C GLU A 25 -5.66 0.23 -5.51
N ILE A 26 -5.33 0.80 -4.33
CA ILE A 26 -5.99 0.48 -3.06
C ILE A 26 -6.72 1.70 -2.52
N MET A 27 -7.99 1.55 -2.28
CA MET A 27 -8.81 2.55 -1.58
C MET A 27 -9.12 2.06 -0.17
N VAL A 28 -8.84 2.89 0.82
CA VAL A 28 -9.17 2.62 2.21
C VAL A 28 -10.44 3.38 2.59
N ARG A 29 -11.42 2.66 3.12
CA ARG A 29 -12.62 3.19 3.77
C ARG A 29 -12.54 2.90 5.26
N THR A 30 -13.18 3.72 6.07
CA THR A 30 -13.24 3.51 7.52
C THR A 30 -14.68 3.61 8.01
N ALA A 31 -14.99 2.90 9.09
CA ALA A 31 -16.29 2.91 9.74
C ALA A 31 -16.15 2.89 11.27
N ALA A 32 -17.05 3.54 11.96
CA ALA A 32 -17.06 3.62 13.41
C ALA A 32 -17.93 2.52 14.06
N THR A 33 -18.86 1.93 13.31
CA THR A 33 -19.81 0.91 13.79
C THR A 33 -19.97 -0.22 12.78
N ASN A 34 -20.45 -1.39 13.25
CA ASN A 34 -20.78 -2.51 12.38
C ASN A 34 -21.94 -2.19 11.42
N ASP A 35 -22.90 -1.34 11.83
CA ASP A 35 -23.98 -0.88 10.97
C ASP A 35 -23.46 -0.02 9.81
N GLU A 36 -22.52 0.88 10.09
CA GLU A 36 -21.86 1.69 9.08
C GLU A 36 -21.01 0.83 8.14
N MET A 37 -20.29 -0.17 8.67
CA MET A 37 -19.57 -1.14 7.85
C MET A 37 -20.52 -1.86 6.89
N LEU A 38 -21.65 -2.33 7.38
CA LEU A 38 -22.62 -3.05 6.57
C LEU A 38 -23.18 -2.17 5.45
N ARG A 39 -23.47 -0.91 5.74
CA ARG A 39 -23.93 0.07 4.75
C ARG A 39 -22.87 0.26 3.66
N ILE A 40 -21.62 0.51 4.07
CA ILE A 40 -20.50 0.70 3.10
C ILE A 40 -20.31 -0.56 2.24
N CYS A 41 -20.42 -1.77 2.81
CA CYS A 41 -20.31 -3.01 2.05
C CYS A 41 -21.42 -3.19 1.00
N ARG A 42 -22.60 -2.60 1.21
CA ARG A 42 -23.70 -2.63 0.23
C ARG A 42 -23.56 -1.59 -0.87
N ASP A 43 -22.96 -0.44 -0.53
CA ASP A 43 -22.80 0.69 -1.45
C ASP A 43 -21.52 0.60 -2.28
N ASP A 44 -20.52 -0.11 -1.78
CA ASP A 44 -19.18 -0.21 -2.34
C ASP A 44 -18.75 -1.68 -2.52
N GLU A 45 -18.01 -1.97 -3.58
CA GLU A 45 -17.38 -3.30 -3.78
C GLU A 45 -16.17 -3.48 -2.86
N ILE A 46 -16.40 -3.81 -1.59
CA ILE A 46 -15.35 -4.07 -0.61
C ILE A 46 -14.69 -5.42 -0.89
N THR A 47 -13.35 -5.45 -0.87
CA THR A 47 -12.57 -6.68 -1.06
C THR A 47 -12.20 -7.33 0.28
N VAL A 48 -11.80 -6.50 1.27
CA VAL A 48 -11.38 -6.97 2.60
C VAL A 48 -11.96 -6.07 3.67
N ILE A 49 -12.48 -6.70 4.73
CA ILE A 49 -12.89 -6.03 5.98
C ILE A 49 -11.87 -6.34 7.06
N VAL A 50 -11.42 -5.31 7.80
CA VAL A 50 -10.62 -5.42 9.01
C VAL A 50 -11.39 -4.76 10.15
N THR A 51 -11.89 -5.56 11.08
CA THR A 51 -12.75 -5.08 12.18
C THR A 51 -12.26 -5.53 13.54
N GLN A 52 -12.87 -4.98 14.59
CA GLN A 52 -12.66 -5.40 15.98
C GLN A 52 -13.88 -6.20 16.45
N LEU A 53 -13.64 -7.18 17.33
CA LEU A 53 -14.71 -8.01 17.89
C LEU A 53 -15.78 -7.17 18.61
N ASP A 54 -15.35 -6.10 19.31
CA ASP A 54 -16.21 -5.24 20.11
C ASP A 54 -16.47 -3.87 19.43
N LEU A 55 -16.60 -3.84 18.09
CA LEU A 55 -16.97 -2.64 17.38
C LEU A 55 -18.44 -2.30 17.72
N PRO A 56 -18.76 -1.02 18.01
CA PRO A 56 -20.14 -0.61 18.33
C PRO A 56 -21.16 -0.90 17.22
N GLY A 57 -22.44 -0.87 17.59
CA GLY A 57 -23.58 -1.13 16.69
C GLY A 57 -24.06 -2.57 16.77
N LEU A 58 -24.37 -3.18 15.63
CA LEU A 58 -24.67 -4.60 15.54
C LEU A 58 -23.58 -5.43 16.20
N SER A 59 -23.96 -6.51 16.87
CA SER A 59 -22.96 -7.45 17.39
C SER A 59 -22.08 -7.99 16.25
N CYS A 60 -20.86 -8.35 16.57
CA CYS A 60 -19.94 -8.91 15.56
C CYS A 60 -20.53 -10.18 14.95
N GLU A 61 -21.18 -11.01 15.77
CA GLU A 61 -21.83 -12.25 15.39
C GLU A 61 -22.96 -12.02 14.37
N GLU A 62 -23.83 -11.03 14.63
CA GLU A 62 -24.92 -10.64 13.71
C GLU A 62 -24.38 -10.04 12.41
N PHE A 63 -23.39 -9.15 12.50
CA PHE A 63 -22.72 -8.58 11.33
C PHE A 63 -22.14 -9.66 10.42
N PHE A 64 -21.40 -10.61 10.99
CA PHE A 64 -20.79 -11.70 10.22
C PHE A 64 -21.82 -12.67 9.66
N LYS A 65 -22.92 -12.91 10.38
CA LYS A 65 -24.04 -13.71 9.88
C LYS A 65 -24.62 -13.06 8.61
N ILE A 66 -24.84 -11.73 8.61
CA ILE A 66 -25.33 -11.00 7.44
C ILE A 66 -24.33 -11.10 6.28
N ILE A 67 -23.04 -10.81 6.53
CA ILE A 67 -21.99 -10.88 5.50
C ILE A 67 -21.96 -12.24 4.82
N ARG A 68 -22.15 -13.34 5.54
CA ARG A 68 -22.05 -14.71 5.01
C ARG A 68 -23.29 -15.20 4.30
N THR A 69 -24.46 -14.75 4.75
CA THR A 69 -25.74 -15.17 4.17
C THR A 69 -26.13 -14.36 2.95
N SER A 70 -25.53 -13.17 2.75
CA SER A 70 -25.82 -12.32 1.60
C SER A 70 -24.98 -12.74 0.39
N GLU A 71 -25.63 -13.04 -0.74
CA GLU A 71 -24.96 -13.49 -1.97
C GLU A 71 -23.87 -12.53 -2.46
N ASP A 72 -24.12 -11.21 -2.33
CA ASP A 72 -23.21 -10.15 -2.78
C ASP A 72 -22.04 -9.94 -1.80
N LEU A 73 -22.22 -10.21 -0.51
CA LEU A 73 -21.23 -9.90 0.53
C LEU A 73 -20.36 -11.10 0.92
N LYS A 74 -20.81 -12.34 0.70
CA LYS A 74 -20.11 -13.56 1.12
C LYS A 74 -18.72 -13.74 0.51
N ARG A 75 -18.40 -12.98 -0.55
CA ARG A 75 -17.06 -12.98 -1.21
C ARG A 75 -16.05 -12.09 -0.51
N ILE A 76 -16.48 -11.24 0.42
CA ILE A 76 -15.61 -10.32 1.13
C ILE A 76 -14.74 -11.11 2.10
N SER A 77 -13.43 -10.94 2.01
CA SER A 77 -12.50 -11.50 2.98
C SER A 77 -12.54 -10.69 4.28
N THR A 78 -12.50 -11.37 5.42
CA THR A 78 -12.72 -10.74 6.72
C THR A 78 -11.62 -11.07 7.72
N ILE A 79 -11.15 -10.07 8.46
CA ILE A 79 -10.15 -10.18 9.52
C ILE A 79 -10.74 -9.56 10.79
N ILE A 80 -10.74 -10.33 11.91
CA ILE A 80 -11.15 -9.81 13.22
C ILE A 80 -9.92 -9.63 14.10
N LEU A 81 -9.81 -8.45 14.73
CA LEU A 81 -8.86 -8.18 15.81
C LEU A 81 -9.58 -8.28 17.15
N TYR A 82 -8.97 -8.93 18.12
CA TYR A 82 -9.59 -9.15 19.43
C TYR A 82 -8.56 -9.21 20.55
N THR A 83 -8.96 -8.87 21.77
CA THR A 83 -8.17 -9.10 22.99
C THR A 83 -8.22 -10.58 23.35
N ASP A 84 -7.06 -11.20 23.55
CA ASP A 84 -6.93 -12.65 23.76
C ASP A 84 -7.48 -13.10 25.12
N THR A 85 -8.77 -13.42 25.14
CA THR A 85 -9.46 -14.10 26.24
C THR A 85 -10.16 -15.35 25.72
N LEU A 86 -10.44 -16.31 26.60
CA LEU A 86 -11.15 -17.54 26.21
C LEU A 86 -12.52 -17.21 25.60
N ALA A 87 -13.28 -16.29 26.21
CA ALA A 87 -14.58 -15.87 25.74
C ALA A 87 -14.51 -15.24 24.34
N ASN A 88 -13.53 -14.36 24.11
CA ASN A 88 -13.36 -13.71 22.80
C ASN A 88 -12.91 -14.69 21.72
N ARG A 89 -12.13 -15.70 22.06
CA ARG A 89 -11.77 -16.78 21.12
C ARG A 89 -13.00 -17.55 20.64
N GLU A 90 -13.91 -17.89 21.54
CA GLU A 90 -15.14 -18.58 21.19
C GLU A 90 -16.05 -17.69 20.31
N ARG A 91 -16.24 -16.42 20.68
CA ARG A 91 -16.99 -15.44 19.87
C ARG A 91 -16.38 -15.28 18.46
N CYS A 92 -15.05 -15.21 18.35
CA CYS A 92 -14.38 -15.15 17.05
C CYS A 92 -14.62 -16.42 16.21
N LYS A 93 -14.69 -17.60 16.84
CA LYS A 93 -15.02 -18.85 16.15
C LYS A 93 -16.45 -18.82 15.61
N GLU A 94 -17.41 -18.32 16.38
CA GLU A 94 -18.80 -18.17 15.96
C GLU A 94 -18.93 -17.21 14.77
N CYS A 95 -18.24 -16.08 14.82
CA CYS A 95 -18.11 -15.15 13.68
C CYS A 95 -17.47 -15.83 12.46
N GLY A 96 -16.51 -16.75 12.65
CA GLY A 96 -15.76 -17.52 11.66
C GLY A 96 -15.15 -16.66 10.55
N PRO A 97 -14.32 -15.66 10.84
CA PRO A 97 -13.65 -14.83 9.85
C PRO A 97 -12.64 -15.63 9.03
N ASN A 98 -12.16 -15.06 7.94
CA ASN A 98 -11.07 -15.66 7.15
C ASN A 98 -9.73 -15.65 7.92
N ALA A 99 -9.55 -14.67 8.82
CA ALA A 99 -8.40 -14.63 9.72
C ALA A 99 -8.74 -13.92 11.04
N ILE A 100 -7.99 -14.27 12.09
CA ILE A 100 -8.03 -13.59 13.39
C ILE A 100 -6.64 -13.06 13.73
N VAL A 101 -6.59 -11.95 14.46
CA VAL A 101 -5.37 -11.31 14.97
C VAL A 101 -5.58 -10.89 16.41
N THR A 102 -4.68 -11.26 17.31
CA THR A 102 -4.73 -10.86 18.73
C THR A 102 -4.21 -9.44 18.92
N LEU A 103 -4.80 -8.71 19.84
CA LEU A 103 -4.34 -7.40 20.28
C LEU A 103 -3.46 -7.56 21.55
N PRO A 104 -2.37 -6.79 21.69
CA PRO A 104 -1.85 -5.80 20.72
C PRO A 104 -1.30 -6.47 19.46
N ALA A 105 -1.63 -5.90 18.29
CA ALA A 105 -1.25 -6.47 17.01
C ALA A 105 0.03 -5.81 16.46
N GLU A 106 0.95 -6.63 15.95
CA GLU A 106 2.07 -6.13 15.18
C GLU A 106 1.58 -5.65 13.81
N PRO A 107 1.80 -4.38 13.43
CA PRO A 107 1.38 -3.86 12.14
C PRO A 107 1.85 -4.70 10.96
N ALA A 108 3.09 -5.19 10.98
CA ALA A 108 3.66 -6.00 9.91
C ALA A 108 2.86 -7.29 9.66
N LEU A 109 2.43 -7.99 10.72
CA LEU A 109 1.62 -9.21 10.61
C LEU A 109 0.25 -8.91 10.01
N LEU A 110 -0.38 -7.82 10.44
CA LEU A 110 -1.67 -7.39 9.92
C LEU A 110 -1.58 -7.01 8.44
N TYR A 111 -0.52 -6.28 8.04
CA TYR A 111 -0.24 -5.96 6.65
C TYR A 111 -0.12 -7.21 5.77
N LEU A 112 0.65 -8.22 6.20
CA LEU A 112 0.80 -9.47 5.46
C LEU A 112 -0.52 -10.18 5.25
N LYS A 113 -1.38 -10.25 6.29
CA LYS A 113 -2.71 -10.86 6.16
C LYS A 113 -3.62 -10.12 5.19
N VAL A 114 -3.66 -8.78 5.27
CA VAL A 114 -4.46 -7.97 4.33
C VAL A 114 -3.95 -8.11 2.90
N GLN A 115 -2.62 -8.09 2.68
CA GLN A 115 -2.01 -8.31 1.37
C GLN A 115 -2.40 -9.67 0.77
N GLN A 116 -2.39 -10.72 1.59
CA GLN A 116 -2.78 -12.06 1.17
C GLN A 116 -4.23 -12.08 0.66
N PHE A 117 -5.17 -11.49 1.39
CA PHE A 117 -6.57 -11.46 0.98
C PHE A 117 -6.85 -10.50 -0.19
N LEU A 118 -6.06 -9.47 -0.34
CA LEU A 118 -6.12 -8.62 -1.53
C LEU A 118 -5.49 -9.29 -2.76
N ASN A 119 -4.85 -10.45 -2.59
CA ASN A 119 -4.07 -11.11 -3.63
C ASN A 119 -3.04 -10.16 -4.27
N ILE A 120 -2.37 -9.38 -3.41
CA ILE A 120 -1.32 -8.44 -3.78
C ILE A 120 0.01 -9.09 -3.45
N ALA A 121 0.88 -9.23 -4.44
CA ALA A 121 2.22 -9.76 -4.21
C ALA A 121 2.94 -8.90 -3.16
N PRO A 122 3.53 -9.52 -2.11
CA PRO A 122 4.32 -8.77 -1.15
C PRO A 122 5.45 -8.04 -1.88
N ARG A 123 5.77 -6.84 -1.43
CA ARG A 123 6.94 -6.13 -1.96
C ARG A 123 8.19 -6.86 -1.52
N MET A 124 8.91 -7.45 -2.47
CA MET A 124 10.16 -8.18 -2.22
C MET A 124 11.31 -7.22 -1.86
N ASN A 125 11.17 -5.92 -2.10
CA ASN A 125 12.24 -4.95 -1.96
C ASN A 125 11.83 -3.79 -1.03
N PHE A 126 12.77 -3.38 -0.19
CA PHE A 126 12.66 -2.19 0.62
C PHE A 126 12.52 -0.94 -0.28
N ARG A 127 11.76 0.04 0.18
CA ARG A 127 11.69 1.37 -0.41
C ARG A 127 12.10 2.39 0.63
N ALA A 128 13.04 3.26 0.26
CA ALA A 128 13.40 4.41 1.06
C ALA A 128 12.70 5.65 0.51
N ALA A 129 12.19 6.50 1.39
CA ALA A 129 11.85 7.86 1.04
C ALA A 129 13.18 8.59 0.80
N LEU A 130 13.47 8.90 -0.45
CA LEU A 130 14.72 9.54 -0.87
C LEU A 130 14.38 10.66 -1.84
N ALA A 131 14.49 11.90 -1.38
CA ALA A 131 14.29 13.08 -2.20
C ALA A 131 15.64 13.54 -2.77
N VAL A 132 15.96 13.11 -3.97
CA VAL A 132 17.21 13.45 -4.68
C VAL A 132 16.85 14.05 -6.02
N ALA A 133 17.55 15.14 -6.40
CA ALA A 133 17.48 15.68 -7.75
C ALA A 133 18.15 14.71 -8.73
N ILE A 134 17.47 14.41 -9.83
CA ILE A 134 17.92 13.50 -10.85
C ILE A 134 18.11 14.28 -12.15
N ALA A 135 19.28 14.16 -12.74
CA ALA A 135 19.50 14.51 -14.14
C ALA A 135 19.03 13.34 -15.02
N GLY A 136 18.13 13.60 -15.94
CA GLY A 136 17.61 12.61 -16.85
C GLY A 136 17.60 13.07 -18.30
N GLU A 137 17.21 12.16 -19.18
CA GLU A 137 17.05 12.44 -20.60
C GLU A 137 15.86 11.65 -21.14
N PHE A 138 15.03 12.35 -21.91
CA PHE A 138 13.90 11.77 -22.64
C PHE A 138 13.92 12.27 -24.07
N LYS A 139 14.01 11.34 -25.02
CA LYS A 139 14.08 11.66 -26.48
C LYS A 139 15.14 12.70 -26.82
N ASN A 140 16.35 12.53 -26.24
CA ASN A 140 17.50 13.44 -26.38
C ASN A 140 17.26 14.86 -25.80
N THR A 141 16.24 15.04 -24.95
CA THR A 141 15.99 16.29 -24.23
C THR A 141 16.36 16.11 -22.78
N PRO A 142 17.23 16.96 -22.20
CA PRO A 142 17.55 16.92 -20.79
C PRO A 142 16.29 17.16 -19.95
N LEU A 143 16.10 16.34 -18.93
CA LEU A 143 15.02 16.47 -17.96
C LEU A 143 15.60 16.59 -16.55
N GLN A 144 14.89 17.36 -15.71
CA GLN A 144 15.11 17.38 -14.26
C GLN A 144 13.89 16.81 -13.55
N PHE A 145 14.13 15.90 -12.64
CA PHE A 145 13.09 15.34 -11.79
C PHE A 145 13.62 15.01 -10.40
N TRP A 146 12.72 14.76 -9.47
CA TRP A 146 13.04 14.43 -8.09
C TRP A 146 12.48 13.05 -7.73
N THR A 147 13.27 12.27 -6.98
CA THR A 147 12.74 11.04 -6.41
C THR A 147 11.87 11.36 -5.19
N GLU A 148 10.77 10.65 -5.06
CA GLU A 148 9.98 10.56 -3.82
C GLU A 148 10.36 9.31 -3.01
N ASN A 149 10.63 8.22 -3.70
CA ASN A 149 11.17 7.00 -3.12
C ASN A 149 11.87 6.14 -4.16
N ILE A 150 12.78 5.28 -3.67
CA ILE A 150 13.55 4.36 -4.49
C ILE A 150 13.55 2.95 -3.91
N SER A 151 13.66 1.96 -4.78
CA SER A 151 13.85 0.54 -4.45
C SER A 151 14.80 -0.10 -5.47
N THR A 152 15.21 -1.33 -5.24
CA THR A 152 16.11 -2.08 -6.16
C THR A 152 15.55 -2.29 -7.57
N ASN A 153 14.24 -2.16 -7.77
CA ASN A 153 13.60 -2.43 -9.07
C ASN A 153 12.99 -1.18 -9.72
N GLY A 154 12.99 -0.04 -9.04
CA GLY A 154 12.40 1.16 -9.58
C GLY A 154 12.31 2.29 -8.58
N MET A 155 11.80 3.41 -9.03
CA MET A 155 11.64 4.62 -8.23
C MET A 155 10.30 5.31 -8.53
N LEU A 156 9.84 6.13 -7.61
CA LEU A 156 8.77 7.10 -7.85
C LEU A 156 9.43 8.46 -8.03
N ILE A 157 9.16 9.11 -9.14
CA ILE A 157 9.71 10.43 -9.45
C ILE A 157 8.60 11.47 -9.62
N ARG A 158 8.97 12.71 -9.37
CA ARG A 158 8.14 13.88 -9.66
C ARG A 158 8.82 14.71 -10.74
N ALA A 159 8.07 15.05 -11.79
CA ALA A 159 8.50 15.92 -12.88
C ALA A 159 7.35 16.84 -13.33
N GLU A 160 7.71 17.94 -13.96
CA GLU A 160 6.72 18.88 -14.52
C GLU A 160 6.38 18.53 -15.97
N GLU A 161 7.28 17.85 -16.68
CA GLU A 161 7.08 17.43 -18.06
C GLU A 161 6.13 16.23 -18.12
N PRO A 162 5.20 16.24 -19.08
CA PRO A 162 4.29 15.13 -19.28
C PRO A 162 5.00 13.96 -19.95
N LEU A 163 5.21 12.87 -19.18
CA LEU A 163 5.66 11.58 -19.70
C LEU A 163 4.46 10.64 -19.83
N ALA A 164 4.54 9.67 -20.73
CA ALA A 164 3.50 8.67 -20.95
C ALA A 164 3.93 7.28 -20.42
N MET A 165 2.97 6.40 -20.15
CA MET A 165 3.25 5.00 -19.88
C MET A 165 3.99 4.37 -21.07
N GLY A 166 5.04 3.61 -20.79
CA GLY A 166 5.91 3.00 -21.80
C GLY A 166 7.07 3.88 -22.25
N ASP A 167 7.10 5.18 -21.88
CA ASP A 167 8.25 6.03 -22.19
C ASP A 167 9.50 5.54 -21.46
N GLY A 168 10.62 5.44 -22.22
CA GLY A 168 11.94 5.13 -21.67
C GLY A 168 12.66 6.40 -21.27
N ILE A 169 13.25 6.42 -20.08
CA ILE A 169 14.05 7.53 -19.58
C ILE A 169 15.46 7.04 -19.18
N PHE A 170 16.47 7.85 -19.44
CA PHE A 170 17.76 7.73 -18.79
C PHE A 170 17.74 8.52 -17.49
N PHE A 171 18.47 8.04 -16.46
CA PHE A 171 18.60 8.75 -15.19
C PHE A 171 20.02 8.65 -14.62
N SER A 172 20.41 9.71 -13.89
CA SER A 172 21.72 9.82 -13.23
C SER A 172 21.56 10.64 -11.95
N PHE A 173 21.98 10.09 -10.82
CA PHE A 173 21.94 10.74 -9.50
C PHE A 173 22.94 10.13 -8.52
N PHE A 174 23.11 10.76 -7.36
CA PHE A 174 23.96 10.24 -6.29
C PHE A 174 23.11 9.80 -5.10
N LEU A 175 23.45 8.63 -4.53
CA LEU A 175 22.93 8.20 -3.23
C LEU A 175 23.55 9.04 -2.10
N PRO A 176 22.97 9.03 -0.88
CA PRO A 176 23.51 9.78 0.26
C PRO A 176 24.96 9.42 0.64
N ASP A 177 25.40 8.21 0.33
CA ASP A 177 26.77 7.74 0.55
C ASP A 177 27.76 8.17 -0.55
N GLY A 178 27.30 8.95 -1.54
CA GLY A 178 28.10 9.40 -2.68
C GLY A 178 28.16 8.43 -3.84
N THR A 179 27.51 7.27 -3.76
CA THR A 179 27.49 6.31 -4.87
C THR A 179 26.72 6.88 -6.06
N HIS A 180 27.37 6.93 -7.22
CA HIS A 180 26.77 7.38 -8.46
C HIS A 180 25.89 6.29 -9.07
N VAL A 181 24.64 6.61 -9.32
CA VAL A 181 23.63 5.73 -9.91
C VAL A 181 23.27 6.23 -11.30
N THR A 182 23.47 5.38 -12.30
CA THR A 182 23.02 5.63 -13.67
C THR A 182 22.25 4.42 -14.18
N GLY A 183 21.30 4.66 -15.06
CA GLY A 183 20.55 3.56 -15.66
C GLY A 183 19.42 4.02 -16.57
N TYR A 184 18.70 3.03 -17.06
CA TYR A 184 17.49 3.23 -17.86
C TYR A 184 16.29 2.67 -17.14
N GLY A 185 15.16 3.34 -17.32
CA GLY A 185 13.88 2.91 -16.77
C GLY A 185 12.73 3.20 -17.71
N GLU A 186 11.62 2.52 -17.51
CA GLU A 186 10.37 2.66 -18.24
C GLU A 186 9.29 3.20 -17.31
N ILE A 187 8.52 4.16 -17.79
CA ILE A 187 7.35 4.69 -17.07
C ILE A 187 6.25 3.63 -17.06
N THR A 188 5.94 3.11 -15.88
CA THR A 188 4.91 2.07 -15.68
C THR A 188 3.63 2.59 -15.03
N ARG A 189 3.65 3.83 -14.55
CA ARG A 189 2.52 4.48 -13.88
C ARG A 189 2.62 5.98 -14.00
N VAL A 190 1.48 6.65 -14.24
CA VAL A 190 1.38 8.10 -14.28
C VAL A 190 0.24 8.52 -13.35
N GLU A 191 0.52 9.41 -12.39
CA GLU A 191 -0.47 10.03 -11.53
C GLU A 191 -0.33 11.54 -11.65
N LYS A 192 -1.45 12.24 -11.90
CA LYS A 192 -1.47 13.69 -11.86
C LYS A 192 -1.62 14.12 -10.40
N GLN A 193 -0.66 14.85 -9.87
CA GLN A 193 -0.85 15.52 -8.59
C GLN A 193 -1.76 16.74 -8.78
N ASP A 194 -2.51 17.02 -7.72
CA ASP A 194 -3.52 18.05 -7.54
C ASP A 194 -3.48 19.23 -8.52
N ALA A 195 -4.65 19.80 -8.81
CA ALA A 195 -4.85 20.87 -9.80
C ALA A 195 -4.03 22.17 -9.56
N THR A 196 -3.42 22.30 -8.37
CA THR A 196 -2.60 23.45 -7.98
C THR A 196 -1.10 23.27 -8.25
N THR A 197 -0.61 22.05 -8.40
CA THR A 197 0.79 21.76 -8.76
C THR A 197 0.82 21.18 -10.17
N HIS A 198 1.55 21.80 -11.09
CA HIS A 198 1.71 21.33 -12.47
C HIS A 198 2.58 20.06 -12.56
N ALA A 199 2.90 19.43 -11.43
CA ALA A 199 3.76 18.26 -11.36
C ALA A 199 3.00 16.94 -11.44
N TYR A 200 3.61 15.96 -12.07
CA TYR A 200 3.15 14.58 -12.19
C TYR A 200 4.02 13.66 -11.33
N LEU A 201 3.43 12.58 -10.83
CA LEU A 201 4.16 11.47 -10.22
C LEU A 201 4.22 10.31 -11.22
N PHE A 202 5.44 9.82 -11.44
CA PHE A 202 5.70 8.71 -12.36
C PHE A 202 6.31 7.54 -11.63
N GLY A 203 5.71 6.36 -11.77
CA GLY A 203 6.35 5.10 -11.38
C GLY A 203 7.30 4.65 -12.46
N VAL A 204 8.60 4.56 -12.14
CA VAL A 204 9.67 4.13 -13.05
C VAL A 204 10.11 2.72 -12.65
N LYS A 205 10.08 1.79 -13.58
CA LYS A 205 10.69 0.45 -13.46
C LYS A 205 12.06 0.47 -14.09
N PHE A 206 13.09 0.05 -13.36
CA PHE A 206 14.45 -0.06 -13.93
C PHE A 206 14.50 -1.18 -14.97
N THR A 207 14.96 -0.85 -16.18
CA THR A 207 15.12 -1.78 -17.29
C THR A 207 16.57 -2.18 -17.46
N ASN A 208 17.50 -1.25 -17.24
CA ASN A 208 18.93 -1.53 -17.28
C ASN A 208 19.65 -0.76 -16.16
N ILE A 209 20.16 -1.51 -15.18
CA ILE A 209 20.94 -1.01 -14.04
C ILE A 209 22.01 -2.04 -13.68
N ALA A 210 23.23 -1.56 -13.44
CA ALA A 210 24.34 -2.44 -13.10
C ALA A 210 24.13 -3.17 -11.75
N PRO A 211 24.56 -4.43 -11.60
CA PRO A 211 24.33 -5.20 -10.36
C PRO A 211 24.91 -4.54 -9.10
N ASN A 212 26.09 -3.95 -9.17
CA ASN A 212 26.73 -3.22 -8.07
C ASN A 212 25.89 -1.99 -7.64
N VAL A 213 25.32 -1.27 -8.61
CA VAL A 213 24.42 -0.12 -8.35
C VAL A 213 23.13 -0.60 -7.69
N ARG A 214 22.57 -1.73 -8.12
CA ARG A 214 21.41 -2.34 -7.49
C ARG A 214 21.67 -2.67 -6.02
N SER A 215 22.84 -3.24 -5.71
CA SER A 215 23.24 -3.54 -4.32
C SER A 215 23.42 -2.28 -3.48
N ALA A 216 23.97 -1.20 -4.05
CA ALA A 216 24.10 0.08 -3.37
C ALA A 216 22.73 0.71 -3.05
N ILE A 217 21.79 0.68 -4.00
CA ILE A 217 20.40 1.13 -3.77
C ILE A 217 19.74 0.30 -2.65
N GLU A 218 19.96 -1.01 -2.61
CA GLU A 218 19.42 -1.87 -1.56
C GLU A 218 19.99 -1.49 -0.18
N ALA A 219 21.28 -1.25 -0.07
CA ALA A 219 21.95 -0.82 1.16
C ALA A 219 21.40 0.54 1.64
N ALA A 220 21.31 1.52 0.72
CA ALA A 220 20.77 2.84 1.02
C ALA A 220 19.28 2.78 1.44
N ALA A 221 18.49 1.91 0.80
CA ALA A 221 17.08 1.74 1.16
C ALA A 221 16.89 1.09 2.55
N LYS A 222 17.78 0.18 2.94
CA LYS A 222 17.77 -0.42 4.28
C LYS A 222 18.17 0.58 5.37
N SER A 223 19.19 1.41 5.12
CA SER A 223 19.67 2.41 6.09
C SER A 223 18.69 3.57 6.31
N ALA A 224 17.89 3.93 5.32
CA ALA A 224 16.89 5.01 5.43
C ALA A 224 15.54 4.54 6.02
N GLY A 225 15.34 3.25 6.23
CA GLY A 225 14.13 2.66 6.84
C GLY A 225 14.27 2.31 8.33
N THR A 226 15.42 2.60 8.94
CA THR A 226 15.69 2.55 10.37
C THR A 226 15.55 3.91 10.99
#